data_9b06fbf829b5c4e94f72e1ed685973a1
#
_entry.id   9b06fbf829b5c4e94f72e1ed685973a1
#
_cell.length_a   1.000
_cell.length_b   1.000
_cell.length_c   1.000
_cell.angle_alpha   90.00
_cell.angle_beta   90.00
_cell.angle_gamma   90.00
#
_symmetry.space_group_name_H-M   'P 1'
#
loop_
_entity.id
_entity.type
_entity.pdbx_description
1 polymer ?
#
loop_
_entity_poly.entity_id
_entity_poly.type
_entity_poly.pdbx_seq_one_letter_code
_entity_poly.pdbx_strand_id
1 'polypeptide(L)'
;MKNTLTLSALLVSVLLISGASWAQTSIALGRADYRDNCASCHGMSGKGDGPMRSSLVKPPADLTTIAQRNGGQFPQELIWELIDGRWSGDGGPHGSREMPVWGQEFKKRAMGQPGDSSITAEWSARNRIISLLKYLEDIQVK
;
A
#
# COMPACT_ATOMS: atom_id res chain seq x y z
N MET A 1 -43.86 13.01 20.29
CA MET A 1 -42.72 12.16 20.64
C MET A 1 -42.32 11.13 19.56
N LYS A 2 -43.11 10.92 18.47
CA LYS A 2 -42.78 9.93 17.40
C LYS A 2 -41.77 10.45 16.35
N ASN A 3 -41.60 11.76 16.19
CA ASN A 3 -40.72 12.35 15.14
C ASN A 3 -39.25 12.45 15.48
N THR A 4 -38.87 12.39 16.78
CA THR A 4 -37.50 12.48 17.22
C THR A 4 -36.70 11.18 16.99
N LEU A 5 -37.36 10.03 17.10
CA LEU A 5 -36.75 8.72 16.86
C LEU A 5 -36.40 8.46 15.39
N THR A 6 -37.23 8.95 14.47
CA THR A 6 -37.00 8.79 13.02
C THR A 6 -35.86 9.67 12.52
N LEU A 7 -35.68 10.87 13.09
CA LEU A 7 -34.57 11.76 12.72
C LEU A 7 -33.23 11.21 13.18
N SER A 8 -33.17 10.63 14.38
CA SER A 8 -31.97 10.00 14.94
C SER A 8 -31.53 8.77 14.14
N ALA A 9 -32.46 7.96 13.66
CA ALA A 9 -32.17 6.78 12.83
C ALA A 9 -31.59 7.18 11.45
N LEU A 10 -32.10 8.24 10.85
CA LEU A 10 -31.58 8.77 9.58
C LEU A 10 -30.17 9.33 9.70
N LEU A 11 -29.85 10.05 10.79
CA LEU A 11 -28.52 10.61 11.04
C LEU A 11 -27.45 9.51 11.25
N VAL A 12 -27.79 8.42 11.93
CA VAL A 12 -26.89 7.29 12.14
C VAL A 12 -26.61 6.55 10.83
N SER A 13 -27.61 6.40 9.96
CA SER A 13 -27.45 5.74 8.66
C SER A 13 -26.53 6.51 7.71
N VAL A 14 -26.56 7.84 7.71
CA VAL A 14 -25.69 8.69 6.88
C VAL A 14 -24.23 8.61 7.31
N LEU A 15 -23.95 8.51 8.63
CA LEU A 15 -22.59 8.38 9.15
C LEU A 15 -21.92 7.05 8.79
N LEU A 16 -22.66 5.97 8.68
CA LEU A 16 -22.11 4.65 8.32
C LEU A 16 -21.74 4.53 6.83
N ILE A 17 -22.38 5.28 5.95
CA ILE A 17 -22.11 5.26 4.50
C ILE A 17 -20.80 6.00 4.16
N SER A 18 -20.44 7.02 4.93
CA SER A 18 -19.25 7.85 4.68
C SER A 18 -17.93 7.09 4.85
N GLY A 19 -17.82 6.18 5.81
CA GLY A 19 -16.60 5.43 6.10
C GLY A 19 -16.17 4.45 4.99
N ALA A 20 -17.11 3.81 4.32
CA ALA A 20 -16.84 2.86 3.26
C ALA A 20 -16.23 3.52 2.00
N SER A 21 -16.63 4.74 1.67
CA SER A 21 -16.12 5.49 0.51
C SER A 21 -14.63 5.81 0.62
N TRP A 22 -14.14 6.21 1.78
CA TRP A 22 -12.73 6.55 1.99
C TRP A 22 -11.81 5.33 1.90
N ALA A 23 -12.23 4.20 2.43
CA ALA A 23 -11.46 2.95 2.37
C ALA A 23 -11.31 2.47 0.92
N GLN A 24 -12.38 2.49 0.13
CA GLN A 24 -12.34 2.11 -1.28
C GLN A 24 -11.47 3.04 -2.12
N THR A 25 -11.50 4.34 -1.86
CA THR A 25 -10.64 5.31 -2.53
C THR A 25 -9.16 5.02 -2.25
N SER A 26 -8.79 4.71 -1.00
CA SER A 26 -7.41 4.37 -0.64
C SER A 26 -6.93 3.09 -1.34
N ILE A 27 -7.75 2.05 -1.42
CA ILE A 27 -7.42 0.80 -2.12
C ILE A 27 -7.24 1.05 -3.62
N ALA A 28 -8.10 1.86 -4.23
CA ALA A 28 -8.00 2.20 -5.66
C ALA A 28 -6.71 2.98 -5.97
N LEU A 29 -6.31 3.93 -5.12
CA LEU A 29 -5.04 4.64 -5.23
C LEU A 29 -3.85 3.70 -5.05
N GLY A 30 -3.88 2.82 -4.06
CA GLY A 30 -2.86 1.80 -3.84
C GLY A 30 -2.72 0.85 -5.02
N ARG A 31 -3.83 0.44 -5.63
CA ARG A 31 -3.83 -0.38 -6.86
C ARG A 31 -3.17 0.34 -8.03
N ALA A 32 -3.43 1.64 -8.21
CA ALA A 32 -2.80 2.44 -9.25
C ALA A 32 -1.29 2.54 -9.02
N ASP A 33 -0.86 2.90 -7.79
CA ASP A 33 0.55 2.95 -7.42
C ASP A 33 1.25 1.59 -7.58
N TYR A 34 0.58 0.49 -7.24
CA TYR A 34 1.07 -0.86 -7.41
C TYR A 34 1.32 -1.19 -8.89
N ARG A 35 0.34 -0.95 -9.73
CA ARG A 35 0.46 -1.19 -11.17
C ARG A 35 1.63 -0.43 -11.78
N ASP A 36 1.77 0.82 -11.40
CA ASP A 36 2.74 1.74 -12.02
C ASP A 36 4.17 1.56 -11.49
N ASN A 37 4.35 0.98 -10.29
CA ASN A 37 5.66 0.92 -9.62
C ASN A 37 6.10 -0.50 -9.20
N CYS A 38 5.18 -1.42 -9.00
CA CYS A 38 5.47 -2.74 -8.39
C CYS A 38 5.23 -3.90 -9.36
N ALA A 39 4.22 -3.78 -10.23
CA ALA A 39 3.76 -4.87 -11.09
C ALA A 39 4.81 -5.35 -12.10
N SER A 40 5.77 -4.50 -12.48
CA SER A 40 6.88 -4.90 -13.38
C SER A 40 7.71 -6.06 -12.80
N CYS A 41 7.87 -6.12 -11.49
CA CYS A 41 8.57 -7.20 -10.80
C CYS A 41 7.59 -8.20 -10.18
N HIS A 42 6.60 -7.72 -9.41
CA HIS A 42 5.69 -8.57 -8.64
C HIS A 42 4.50 -9.13 -9.44
N GLY A 43 4.33 -8.72 -10.71
CA GLY A 43 3.20 -9.14 -11.55
C GLY A 43 1.92 -8.38 -11.25
N MET A 44 0.99 -8.36 -12.20
CA MET A 44 -0.30 -7.69 -12.04
C MET A 44 -1.18 -8.33 -10.97
N SER A 45 -0.97 -9.63 -10.71
CA SER A 45 -1.67 -10.42 -9.69
C SER A 45 -0.96 -10.43 -8.32
N GLY A 46 0.24 -9.87 -8.21
CA GLY A 46 1.05 -9.88 -6.98
C GLY A 46 1.82 -11.17 -6.72
N LYS A 47 1.85 -12.11 -7.66
CA LYS A 47 2.43 -13.46 -7.47
C LYS A 47 3.94 -13.56 -7.75
N GLY A 48 4.63 -12.45 -7.97
CA GLY A 48 6.05 -12.45 -8.28
C GLY A 48 6.38 -12.89 -9.70
N ASP A 49 5.41 -12.83 -10.60
CA ASP A 49 5.48 -13.27 -12.00
C ASP A 49 5.59 -12.12 -13.00
N GLY A 50 6.05 -10.96 -12.55
CA GLY A 50 6.22 -9.78 -13.40
C GLY A 50 7.28 -9.98 -14.51
N PRO A 51 7.20 -9.19 -15.59
CA PRO A 51 8.09 -9.33 -16.75
C PRO A 51 9.59 -9.16 -16.41
N MET A 52 9.92 -8.44 -15.34
CA MET A 52 11.31 -8.25 -14.88
C MET A 52 11.87 -9.45 -14.10
N ARG A 53 11.04 -10.46 -13.77
CA ARG A 53 11.44 -11.61 -12.95
C ARG A 53 12.70 -12.32 -13.44
N SER A 54 12.80 -12.53 -14.75
CA SER A 54 13.94 -13.23 -15.38
C SER A 54 15.26 -12.45 -15.33
N SER A 55 15.19 -11.14 -15.07
CA SER A 55 16.36 -10.25 -14.99
C SER A 55 16.84 -10.06 -13.55
N LEU A 56 16.16 -10.63 -12.56
CA LEU A 56 16.48 -10.49 -11.14
C LEU A 56 17.22 -11.73 -10.63
N VAL A 57 18.22 -11.53 -9.78
CA VAL A 57 18.98 -12.62 -9.14
C VAL A 57 18.09 -13.43 -8.23
N LYS A 58 17.19 -12.76 -7.48
CA LYS A 58 16.18 -13.40 -6.65
C LYS A 58 14.79 -13.15 -7.23
N PRO A 59 13.97 -14.19 -7.38
CA PRO A 59 12.60 -13.99 -7.84
C PRO A 59 11.83 -13.12 -6.85
N PRO A 60 11.00 -12.17 -7.34
CA PRO A 60 10.15 -11.36 -6.49
C PRO A 60 9.20 -12.23 -5.67
N ALA A 61 8.95 -11.84 -4.43
CA ALA A 61 8.04 -12.55 -3.55
C ALA A 61 6.61 -12.52 -4.08
N ASP A 62 5.86 -13.61 -3.80
CA ASP A 62 4.40 -13.62 -3.90
C ASP A 62 3.83 -12.76 -2.77
N LEU A 63 3.23 -11.63 -3.13
CA LEU A 63 2.67 -10.67 -2.20
C LEU A 63 1.27 -11.06 -1.72
N THR A 64 0.60 -12.00 -2.39
CA THR A 64 -0.76 -12.43 -2.03
C THR A 64 -0.80 -13.36 -0.81
N THR A 65 0.35 -13.90 -0.40
CA THR A 65 0.47 -14.87 0.70
C THR A 65 1.22 -14.31 1.92
N ILE A 66 1.38 -12.99 2.01
CA ILE A 66 2.09 -12.35 3.14
C ILE A 66 1.41 -12.68 4.47
N ALA A 67 0.10 -12.48 4.57
CA ALA A 67 -0.65 -12.77 5.79
C ALA A 67 -0.57 -14.26 6.16
N GLN A 68 -0.70 -15.16 5.18
CA GLN A 68 -0.60 -16.60 5.39
C GLN A 68 0.77 -16.99 5.98
N ARG A 69 1.88 -16.44 5.46
CA ARG A 69 3.23 -16.67 5.97
C ARG A 69 3.48 -16.05 7.34
N ASN A 70 2.63 -15.12 7.77
CA ASN A 70 2.70 -14.41 9.05
C ASN A 70 1.57 -14.81 10.00
N GLY A 71 1.22 -16.09 10.05
CA GLY A 71 0.22 -16.60 10.99
C GLY A 71 -1.20 -16.09 10.77
N GLY A 72 -1.56 -15.69 9.56
CA GLY A 72 -2.87 -15.20 9.19
C GLY A 72 -3.05 -13.68 9.36
N GLN A 73 -2.03 -12.96 9.82
CA GLN A 73 -2.07 -11.53 10.03
C GLN A 73 -1.19 -10.80 9.01
N PHE A 74 -1.72 -9.73 8.41
CA PHE A 74 -0.95 -8.89 7.52
C PHE A 74 -0.04 -7.96 8.35
N PRO A 75 1.31 -8.08 8.24
CA PRO A 75 2.25 -7.34 9.09
C PRO A 75 2.51 -5.94 8.51
N GLN A 76 1.56 -5.02 8.69
CA GLN A 76 1.57 -3.69 8.06
C GLN A 76 2.88 -2.92 8.32
N GLU A 77 3.38 -2.93 9.55
CA GLU A 77 4.59 -2.18 9.93
C GLU A 77 5.83 -2.72 9.21
N LEU A 78 6.00 -4.03 9.19
CA LEU A 78 7.09 -4.68 8.46
C LEU A 78 7.06 -4.35 6.96
N ILE A 79 5.88 -4.45 6.34
CA ILE A 79 5.72 -4.16 4.91
C ILE A 79 5.93 -2.67 4.64
N TRP A 80 5.50 -1.78 5.55
CA TRP A 80 5.83 -0.36 5.49
C TRP A 80 7.34 -0.15 5.41
N GLU A 81 8.09 -0.69 6.37
CA GLU A 81 9.55 -0.54 6.44
C GLU A 81 10.24 -1.05 5.17
N LEU A 82 9.80 -2.18 4.65
CA LEU A 82 10.32 -2.75 3.41
C LEU A 82 10.09 -1.83 2.21
N ILE A 83 8.89 -1.27 2.05
CA ILE A 83 8.56 -0.35 0.95
C ILE A 83 9.27 0.99 1.12
N ASP A 84 9.28 1.55 2.32
CA ASP A 84 9.92 2.83 2.61
C ASP A 84 11.46 2.75 2.52
N GLY A 85 12.02 1.55 2.71
CA GLY A 85 13.47 1.29 2.64
C GLY A 85 14.20 1.46 3.96
N ARG A 86 13.48 1.50 5.10
CA ARG A 86 14.05 1.58 6.46
C ARG A 86 14.40 0.22 7.05
N TRP A 87 13.99 -0.85 6.40
CA TRP A 87 14.30 -2.20 6.84
C TRP A 87 15.83 -2.41 6.91
N SER A 88 16.34 -2.71 8.09
CA SER A 88 17.76 -2.93 8.37
C SER A 88 18.12 -4.40 8.64
N GLY A 89 17.15 -5.31 8.50
CA GLY A 89 17.38 -6.74 8.76
C GLY A 89 18.20 -7.42 7.67
N ASP A 90 19.03 -8.37 8.07
CA ASP A 90 19.84 -9.19 7.16
C ASP A 90 18.93 -10.10 6.34
N GLY A 91 18.72 -9.74 5.09
CA GLY A 91 18.08 -10.63 4.14
C GLY A 91 16.58 -10.84 4.34
N GLY A 92 15.82 -9.80 4.67
CA GLY A 92 14.36 -9.82 4.53
C GLY A 92 13.94 -10.47 3.20
N PRO A 93 12.65 -10.73 2.97
CA PRO A 93 12.18 -11.45 1.79
C PRO A 93 12.64 -10.87 0.45
N HIS A 94 13.23 -9.68 0.46
CA HIS A 94 13.79 -9.00 -0.71
C HIS A 94 15.32 -9.14 -0.85
N GLY A 95 16.03 -9.79 0.08
CA GLY A 95 17.48 -10.05 -0.01
C GLY A 95 18.31 -8.80 -0.22
N SER A 96 19.33 -8.88 -1.10
CA SER A 96 20.10 -7.72 -1.54
C SER A 96 19.20 -6.71 -2.24
N ARG A 97 19.27 -5.47 -1.93
CA ARG A 97 18.65 -4.22 -2.43
C ARG A 97 18.17 -4.17 -3.91
N GLU A 98 17.57 -5.25 -4.41
CA GLU A 98 17.00 -5.27 -5.76
C GLU A 98 15.68 -4.50 -5.83
N MET A 99 14.96 -4.42 -4.70
CA MET A 99 13.77 -3.58 -4.58
C MET A 99 14.19 -2.12 -4.34
N PRO A 100 13.69 -1.16 -5.11
CA PRO A 100 13.97 0.26 -4.89
C PRO A 100 13.49 0.75 -3.51
N VAL A 101 14.13 1.78 -2.99
CA VAL A 101 13.72 2.51 -1.78
C VAL A 101 12.57 3.44 -2.13
N TRP A 102 11.34 2.91 -2.14
CA TRP A 102 10.17 3.62 -2.65
C TRP A 102 9.82 4.87 -1.86
N GLY A 103 10.10 4.92 -0.55
CA GLY A 103 9.91 6.15 0.23
C GLY A 103 10.67 7.34 -0.33
N GLN A 104 11.93 7.15 -0.73
CA GLN A 104 12.72 8.20 -1.36
C GLN A 104 12.24 8.52 -2.78
N GLU A 105 11.89 7.51 -3.57
CA GLU A 105 11.40 7.73 -4.93
C GLU A 105 10.09 8.51 -4.95
N PHE A 106 9.17 8.22 -4.03
CA PHE A 106 7.92 8.97 -3.90
C PHE A 106 8.14 10.41 -3.44
N LYS A 107 9.09 10.64 -2.53
CA LYS A 107 9.49 12.01 -2.13
C LYS A 107 10.06 12.79 -3.29
N LYS A 108 10.99 12.23 -4.04
CA LYS A 108 11.60 12.90 -5.20
C LYS A 108 10.53 13.31 -6.22
N ARG A 109 9.58 12.42 -6.51
CA ARG A 109 8.48 12.71 -7.44
C ARG A 109 7.53 13.80 -6.93
N ALA A 110 7.36 13.93 -5.61
CA ALA A 110 6.53 14.95 -5.00
C ALA A 110 7.21 16.32 -4.90
N MET A 111 8.53 16.41 -5.10
CA MET A 111 9.32 17.66 -5.03
C MET A 111 9.51 18.35 -6.38
N GLY A 112 8.64 18.12 -7.34
CA GLY A 112 8.79 18.64 -8.70
C GLY A 112 7.91 19.86 -9.03
N GLN A 113 7.10 20.35 -8.08
CA GLN A 113 6.13 21.42 -8.34
C GLN A 113 6.48 22.71 -7.58
N PRO A 114 6.15 23.90 -8.13
CA PRO A 114 6.31 25.16 -7.40
C PRO A 114 5.50 25.15 -6.10
N GLY A 115 6.15 25.46 -4.98
CA GLY A 115 5.54 25.45 -3.64
C GLY A 115 5.72 24.16 -2.87
N ASP A 116 6.33 23.13 -3.45
CA ASP A 116 6.65 21.91 -2.74
C ASP A 116 7.69 22.16 -1.64
N SER A 117 7.50 21.48 -0.53
CA SER A 117 8.46 21.44 0.58
C SER A 117 8.83 20.01 0.92
N SER A 118 9.93 19.84 1.64
CA SER A 118 10.32 18.51 2.13
C SER A 118 9.24 17.88 3.03
N ILE A 119 8.45 18.70 3.73
CA ILE A 119 7.36 18.25 4.58
C ILE A 119 6.19 17.74 3.74
N THR A 120 5.76 18.49 2.72
CA THR A 120 4.68 18.07 1.83
C THR A 120 5.05 16.82 1.03
N ALA A 121 6.31 16.71 0.59
CA ALA A 121 6.82 15.55 -0.09
C ALA A 121 6.84 14.30 0.81
N GLU A 122 7.25 14.45 2.08
CA GLU A 122 7.18 13.37 3.08
C GLU A 122 5.74 12.89 3.29
N TRP A 123 4.78 13.80 3.47
CA TRP A 123 3.36 13.46 3.61
C TRP A 123 2.81 12.73 2.37
N SER A 124 3.18 13.21 1.18
CA SER A 124 2.79 12.56 -0.07
C SER A 124 3.30 11.12 -0.15
N ALA A 125 4.59 10.90 0.13
CA ALA A 125 5.19 9.57 0.12
C ALA A 125 4.51 8.63 1.13
N ARG A 126 4.28 9.09 2.36
CA ARG A 126 3.58 8.32 3.40
C ARG A 126 2.17 7.91 2.98
N ASN A 127 1.40 8.83 2.43
CA ASN A 127 0.03 8.55 1.99
C ASN A 127 0.00 7.52 0.86
N ARG A 128 0.95 7.56 -0.06
CA ARG A 128 1.09 6.55 -1.12
C ARG A 128 1.41 5.16 -0.54
N ILE A 129 2.34 5.08 0.41
CA ILE A 129 2.66 3.81 1.08
C ILE A 129 1.46 3.28 1.87
N ILE A 130 0.71 4.13 2.59
CA ILE A 130 -0.53 3.72 3.27
C ILE A 130 -1.54 3.13 2.28
N SER A 131 -1.72 3.77 1.13
CA SER A 131 -2.63 3.27 0.09
C SER A 131 -2.16 1.94 -0.49
N LEU A 132 -0.85 1.78 -0.73
CA LEU A 132 -0.25 0.51 -1.15
C LEU A 132 -0.47 -0.61 -0.13
N LEU A 133 -0.27 -0.34 1.17
CA LEU A 133 -0.51 -1.32 2.24
C LEU A 133 -1.97 -1.80 2.24
N LYS A 134 -2.93 -0.88 2.11
CA LYS A 134 -4.36 -1.23 2.03
C LYS A 134 -4.67 -2.11 0.81
N TYR A 135 -4.09 -1.80 -0.34
CA TYR A 135 -4.24 -2.64 -1.52
C TYR A 135 -3.58 -4.01 -1.33
N LEU A 136 -2.35 -4.07 -0.78
CA LEU A 136 -1.66 -5.34 -0.51
C LEU A 136 -2.41 -6.22 0.49
N GLU A 137 -3.03 -5.62 1.51
CA GLU A 137 -3.89 -6.33 2.47
C GLU A 137 -5.18 -6.85 1.79
N ASP A 138 -5.77 -6.08 0.88
CA ASP A 138 -6.99 -6.46 0.13
C ASP A 138 -6.76 -7.69 -0.77
N ILE A 139 -5.57 -7.83 -1.35
CA ILE A 139 -5.24 -8.95 -2.26
C ILE A 139 -4.75 -10.22 -1.55
N GLN A 140 -4.72 -10.26 -0.22
CA GLN A 140 -4.29 -11.46 0.50
C GLN A 140 -5.23 -12.65 0.23
N VAL A 141 -4.66 -13.84 -0.01
CA VAL A 141 -5.43 -15.08 -0.07
C VAL A 141 -6.05 -15.36 1.30
N LYS A 142 -7.32 -15.73 1.29
CA LYS A 142 -8.10 -16.05 2.49
C LYS A 142 -7.96 -17.50 2.86
#